data_eb44b5185552523f7d5cd61badab96f3
#
_entry.id   eb44b5185552523f7d5cd61badab96f3
#
_cell.length_a   1.000
_cell.length_b   1.000
_cell.length_c   1.000
_cell.angle_alpha   90.00
_cell.angle_beta   90.00
_cell.angle_gamma   90.00
#
_symmetry.space_group_name_H-M   'P 1'
#
loop_
_entity.id
_entity.type
_entity.pdbx_description
1 polymer ?
#
loop_
_entity_poly.entity_id
_entity_poly.type
_entity_poly.pdbx_seq_one_letter_code
_entity_poly.pdbx_strand_id
1 'polypeptide(L)'
;KGVLSNRTEVPQTFLCWANPAVAVNDYYQSVFPPDINAVFDHGKRAVSSFPIATGTYYKMDYSAGVDISNYKNIKVPTSYMAVNSRFNFEGGYENDTRAGMLHVANHHISPGKKQWTWGNGDFGRAWDRNLTDEDGPYIELMAGVYTENQPDFTWLQPYEEKSFVQYFLPYRELGVVKNASRDLLMNIEPE
;
A
#
# COMPACT_ATOMS: atom_id res chain seq x y z
N LYS A 1 -12.25 -13.85 1.31
CA LYS A 1 -12.96 -13.96 0.03
C LYS A 1 -14.14 -13.00 0.03
N GLY A 2 -14.29 -12.23 -1.05
CA GLY A 2 -15.45 -11.38 -1.30
C GLY A 2 -16.15 -11.76 -2.59
N VAL A 3 -17.44 -11.44 -2.66
CA VAL A 3 -18.28 -11.59 -3.86
C VAL A 3 -19.10 -10.31 -3.99
N LEU A 4 -19.08 -9.73 -5.19
CA LEU A 4 -19.83 -8.54 -5.54
C LEU A 4 -20.83 -8.93 -6.63
N SER A 5 -22.11 -8.71 -6.41
CA SER A 5 -23.17 -9.09 -7.35
C SER A 5 -24.03 -7.87 -7.70
N ASN A 6 -24.19 -7.61 -8.98
CA ASN A 6 -25.21 -6.68 -9.47
C ASN A 6 -26.50 -7.47 -9.74
N ARG A 7 -27.56 -7.20 -8.99
CA ARG A 7 -28.87 -7.86 -9.13
C ARG A 7 -29.88 -7.01 -9.87
N THR A 8 -29.41 -5.98 -10.58
CA THR A 8 -30.28 -5.04 -11.31
C THR A 8 -30.13 -5.18 -12.81
N GLU A 9 -31.05 -4.60 -13.55
CA GLU A 9 -31.07 -4.60 -15.03
C GLU A 9 -30.16 -3.53 -15.65
N VAL A 10 -29.48 -2.73 -14.81
CA VAL A 10 -28.60 -1.65 -15.26
C VAL A 10 -27.20 -1.84 -14.73
N PRO A 11 -26.15 -1.38 -15.46
CA PRO A 11 -24.79 -1.41 -14.96
C PRO A 11 -24.67 -0.62 -13.66
N GLN A 12 -23.89 -1.13 -12.72
CA GLN A 12 -23.59 -0.50 -11.43
C GLN A 12 -22.10 -0.28 -11.27
N THR A 13 -21.72 0.84 -10.66
CA THR A 13 -20.33 1.09 -10.28
C THR A 13 -20.04 0.58 -8.88
N PHE A 14 -18.79 0.21 -8.65
CA PHE A 14 -18.28 -0.02 -7.30
C PHE A 14 -16.84 0.44 -7.15
N LEU A 15 -16.44 0.65 -5.92
CA LEU A 15 -15.07 0.90 -5.51
C LEU A 15 -14.83 0.08 -4.24
N CYS A 16 -13.90 -0.87 -4.30
CA CYS A 16 -13.63 -1.76 -3.18
C CYS A 16 -12.13 -1.77 -2.86
N TRP A 17 -11.80 -1.28 -1.66
CA TRP A 17 -10.45 -1.27 -1.11
C TRP A 17 -10.47 -1.83 0.31
N ALA A 18 -9.54 -2.71 0.62
CA ALA A 18 -9.22 -3.08 1.98
C ALA A 18 -8.12 -2.14 2.48
N ASN A 19 -8.30 -1.58 3.67
CA ASN A 19 -7.38 -0.60 4.26
C ASN A 19 -6.97 -1.02 5.68
N PRO A 20 -6.35 -2.19 5.89
CA PRO A 20 -5.84 -2.51 7.20
C PRO A 20 -4.74 -1.53 7.61
N ALA A 21 -4.82 -1.06 8.84
CA ALA A 21 -3.81 -0.22 9.46
C ALA A 21 -2.76 -1.11 10.15
N VAL A 22 -1.49 -0.79 9.97
CA VAL A 22 -0.38 -1.40 10.71
C VAL A 22 0.37 -0.33 11.47
N ALA A 23 0.75 -0.62 12.71
CA ALA A 23 1.56 0.29 13.53
C ALA A 23 2.91 0.54 12.86
N VAL A 24 3.43 1.76 13.00
CA VAL A 24 4.71 2.15 12.44
C VAL A 24 5.56 2.92 13.44
N ASN A 25 6.86 2.88 13.22
CA ASN A 25 7.85 3.67 13.96
C ASN A 25 9.02 4.03 13.03
N ASP A 26 10.08 4.62 13.58
CA ASP A 26 11.24 5.05 12.79
C ASP A 26 12.02 3.91 12.12
N TYR A 27 11.75 2.66 12.48
CA TYR A 27 12.37 1.45 11.88
C TYR A 27 11.47 0.78 10.83
N TYR A 28 10.26 1.30 10.62
CA TYR A 28 9.34 0.74 9.64
C TYR A 28 9.76 1.08 8.21
N GLN A 29 9.70 0.06 7.36
CA GLN A 29 9.96 0.16 5.94
C GLN A 29 8.77 -0.39 5.15
N SER A 30 8.27 0.40 4.21
CA SER A 30 7.27 -0.01 3.24
C SER A 30 7.85 -1.05 2.27
N VAL A 31 7.11 -2.12 2.04
CA VAL A 31 7.49 -3.21 1.14
C VAL A 31 6.59 -3.19 -0.09
N PHE A 32 7.16 -2.76 -1.21
CA PHE A 32 6.56 -2.93 -2.54
C PHE A 32 7.33 -3.95 -3.36
N PRO A 33 6.70 -4.55 -4.37
CA PRO A 33 7.39 -5.45 -5.29
C PRO A 33 8.61 -4.81 -5.96
N PRO A 34 9.62 -5.61 -6.34
CA PRO A 34 10.86 -5.09 -6.91
C PRO A 34 10.72 -4.45 -8.31
N ASP A 35 9.60 -4.62 -8.98
CA ASP A 35 9.28 -3.95 -10.25
C ASP A 35 8.68 -2.54 -10.05
N ILE A 36 8.43 -2.10 -8.81
CA ILE A 36 7.93 -0.77 -8.52
C ILE A 36 9.10 0.21 -8.46
N ASN A 37 9.15 1.11 -9.42
CA ASN A 37 10.14 2.17 -9.53
C ASN A 37 9.51 3.59 -9.49
N ALA A 38 8.20 3.68 -9.43
CA ALA A 38 7.46 4.92 -9.30
C ALA A 38 6.19 4.73 -8.50
N VAL A 39 5.78 5.79 -7.80
CA VAL A 39 4.53 5.86 -7.03
C VAL A 39 3.79 7.15 -7.34
N PHE A 40 2.46 7.09 -7.32
CA PHE A 40 1.58 8.25 -7.49
C PHE A 40 0.97 8.72 -6.19
N ASP A 41 0.58 9.99 -6.17
CA ASP A 41 -0.34 10.50 -5.15
C ASP A 41 -1.79 10.00 -5.39
N HIS A 42 -2.63 10.12 -4.37
CA HIS A 42 -4.03 9.72 -4.41
C HIS A 42 -4.82 10.31 -5.59
N GLY A 43 -4.54 11.55 -5.94
CA GLY A 43 -5.26 12.26 -7.02
C GLY A 43 -4.64 12.11 -8.40
N LYS A 44 -3.61 11.29 -8.57
CA LYS A 44 -2.81 11.16 -9.82
C LYS A 44 -2.24 12.49 -10.33
N ARG A 45 -1.94 13.43 -9.43
CA ARG A 45 -1.44 14.78 -9.76
C ARG A 45 0.07 14.87 -9.68
N ALA A 46 0.68 14.01 -8.89
CA ALA A 46 2.11 13.95 -8.66
C ALA A 46 2.62 12.52 -8.73
N VAL A 47 3.85 12.37 -9.19
CA VAL A 47 4.58 11.13 -9.25
C VAL A 47 5.93 11.29 -8.57
N SER A 48 6.41 10.26 -7.92
CA SER A 48 7.78 10.19 -7.38
C SER A 48 8.45 8.91 -7.85
N SER A 49 9.76 8.96 -8.05
CA SER A 49 10.57 7.75 -8.09
C SER A 49 10.50 7.02 -6.73
N PHE A 50 10.65 5.72 -6.76
CA PHE A 50 10.57 4.87 -5.57
C PHE A 50 11.62 3.73 -5.67
N PRO A 51 12.29 3.35 -4.58
CA PRO A 51 12.17 3.87 -3.22
C PRO A 51 12.85 5.22 -2.99
N ILE A 52 13.78 5.62 -3.85
CA ILE A 52 14.52 6.88 -3.72
C ILE A 52 13.78 7.98 -4.46
N ALA A 53 13.18 8.90 -3.72
CA ALA A 53 12.59 10.11 -4.28
C ALA A 53 13.69 11.14 -4.59
N THR A 54 13.60 11.80 -5.77
CA THR A 54 14.62 12.75 -6.25
C THR A 54 14.04 14.09 -6.70
N GLY A 55 12.79 14.37 -6.37
CA GLY A 55 12.11 15.60 -6.75
C GLY A 55 11.13 16.06 -5.68
N THR A 56 10.15 16.86 -6.06
CA THR A 56 9.11 17.33 -5.14
C THR A 56 7.93 16.36 -5.14
N TYR A 57 7.55 15.89 -3.94
CA TYR A 57 6.39 15.03 -3.75
C TYR A 57 5.62 15.47 -2.50
N TYR A 58 4.30 15.65 -2.57
CA TYR A 58 3.49 16.22 -1.50
C TYR A 58 4.03 17.53 -0.91
N LYS A 59 4.57 18.41 -1.77
CA LYS A 59 5.22 19.69 -1.42
C LYS A 59 6.51 19.55 -0.59
N MET A 60 7.01 18.31 -0.41
CA MET A 60 8.31 18.06 0.20
C MET A 60 9.39 17.98 -0.87
N ASP A 61 10.51 18.63 -0.63
CA ASP A 61 11.68 18.58 -1.48
C ASP A 61 12.54 17.36 -1.12
N TYR A 62 12.62 16.41 -2.04
CA TYR A 62 13.45 15.21 -1.95
C TYR A 62 14.62 15.23 -2.96
N SER A 63 14.99 16.40 -3.50
CA SER A 63 16.01 16.52 -4.56
C SER A 63 17.40 15.98 -4.16
N ALA A 64 17.68 15.91 -2.88
CA ALA A 64 18.91 15.30 -2.35
C ALA A 64 18.96 13.76 -2.46
N GLY A 65 17.89 13.12 -2.89
CA GLY A 65 17.74 11.68 -2.89
C GLY A 65 17.38 11.13 -1.51
N VAL A 66 16.11 10.82 -1.29
CA VAL A 66 15.60 10.35 0.01
C VAL A 66 14.85 9.05 -0.17
N ASP A 67 15.19 8.05 0.61
CA ASP A 67 14.46 6.77 0.64
C ASP A 67 13.11 6.94 1.35
N ILE A 68 12.05 7.09 0.55
CA ILE A 68 10.69 7.26 1.02
C ILE A 68 9.98 5.94 1.35
N SER A 69 10.63 4.80 1.20
CA SER A 69 10.13 3.55 1.77
C SER A 69 10.23 3.54 3.31
N ASN A 70 11.16 4.30 3.88
CA ASN A 70 11.32 4.41 5.32
C ASN A 70 10.36 5.44 5.92
N TYR A 71 9.49 5.02 6.84
CA TYR A 71 8.49 5.88 7.50
C TYR A 71 9.09 7.14 8.12
N LYS A 72 10.26 7.05 8.74
CA LYS A 72 10.95 8.21 9.35
C LYS A 72 11.22 9.36 8.40
N ASN A 73 11.25 9.10 7.08
CA ASN A 73 11.50 10.09 6.05
C ASN A 73 10.22 10.75 5.51
N ILE A 74 9.04 10.27 5.93
CA ILE A 74 7.74 10.77 5.49
C ILE A 74 7.23 11.78 6.51
N LYS A 75 7.39 13.08 6.23
CA LYS A 75 7.09 14.16 7.20
C LYS A 75 5.65 14.67 7.14
N VAL A 76 4.95 14.45 6.04
CA VAL A 76 3.60 14.99 5.80
C VAL A 76 2.65 13.89 5.37
N PRO A 77 1.32 14.10 5.46
CA PRO A 77 0.35 13.14 4.95
C PRO A 77 0.65 12.76 3.50
N THR A 78 0.88 11.50 3.26
CA THR A 78 1.39 11.01 1.97
C THR A 78 0.76 9.67 1.61
N SER A 79 0.36 9.54 0.35
CA SER A 79 0.01 8.24 -0.24
C SER A 79 1.04 7.83 -1.30
N TYR A 80 1.28 6.53 -1.38
CA TYR A 80 2.10 5.88 -2.39
C TYR A 80 1.23 4.87 -3.11
N MET A 81 0.87 5.14 -4.35
CA MET A 81 0.22 4.17 -5.21
C MET A 81 1.26 3.58 -6.15
N ALA A 82 1.51 2.29 -6.03
CA ALA A 82 2.38 1.55 -6.92
C ALA A 82 1.80 1.47 -8.33
N VAL A 83 2.66 1.53 -9.33
CA VAL A 83 2.27 1.55 -10.74
C VAL A 83 2.63 0.23 -11.40
N ASN A 84 1.61 -0.46 -11.94
CA ASN A 84 1.75 -1.62 -12.84
C ASN A 84 2.69 -2.72 -12.33
N SER A 85 2.47 -3.25 -11.15
CA SER A 85 3.22 -4.40 -10.67
C SER A 85 2.70 -5.72 -11.24
N ARG A 86 3.64 -6.61 -11.61
CA ARG A 86 3.35 -8.00 -11.99
C ARG A 86 3.34 -8.97 -10.81
N PHE A 87 3.60 -8.46 -9.61
CA PHE A 87 3.65 -9.25 -8.39
C PHE A 87 2.35 -9.17 -7.61
N ASN A 88 2.17 -10.13 -6.72
CA ASN A 88 0.92 -10.34 -6.00
C ASN A 88 0.91 -9.78 -4.57
N PHE A 89 1.84 -8.91 -4.19
CA PHE A 89 1.98 -8.48 -2.80
C PHE A 89 2.32 -7.01 -2.63
N GLU A 90 2.06 -6.51 -1.45
CA GLU A 90 2.59 -5.28 -0.84
C GLU A 90 2.57 -5.43 0.68
N GLY A 91 3.24 -4.57 1.39
CA GLY A 91 3.20 -4.59 2.86
C GLY A 91 4.22 -3.71 3.52
N GLY A 92 4.68 -4.13 4.68
CA GLY A 92 5.70 -3.44 5.44
C GLY A 92 6.45 -4.34 6.41
N TYR A 93 7.59 -3.86 6.85
CA TYR A 93 8.49 -4.55 7.75
C TYR A 93 9.06 -3.61 8.80
N GLU A 94 8.99 -4.03 10.03
CA GLU A 94 9.61 -3.39 11.19
C GLU A 94 11.01 -3.99 11.42
N ASN A 95 12.03 -3.18 11.19
CA ASN A 95 13.43 -3.66 11.25
C ASN A 95 13.93 -3.90 12.69
N ASP A 96 13.34 -3.30 13.70
CA ASP A 96 13.70 -3.51 15.11
C ASP A 96 13.06 -4.77 15.70
N THR A 97 11.78 -4.98 15.48
CA THR A 97 11.06 -6.18 15.93
C THR A 97 11.22 -7.37 14.99
N ARG A 98 11.79 -7.13 13.80
CA ARG A 98 11.99 -8.10 12.73
C ARG A 98 10.70 -8.79 12.32
N ALA A 99 9.60 -8.04 12.27
CA ALA A 99 8.28 -8.51 11.95
C ALA A 99 7.62 -7.64 10.88
N GLY A 100 6.69 -8.20 10.14
CA GLY A 100 5.99 -7.48 9.09
C GLY A 100 4.61 -8.03 8.80
N MET A 101 3.90 -7.31 7.94
CA MET A 101 2.60 -7.70 7.41
C MET A 101 2.63 -7.55 5.90
N LEU A 102 2.17 -8.58 5.18
CA LEU A 102 1.94 -8.52 3.74
C LEU A 102 0.46 -8.68 3.41
N HIS A 103 0.00 -7.91 2.45
CA HIS A 103 -1.18 -8.21 1.65
C HIS A 103 -0.74 -9.04 0.44
N VAL A 104 -1.44 -10.12 0.17
CA VAL A 104 -1.20 -10.98 -1.01
C VAL A 104 -2.51 -11.23 -1.74
N ALA A 105 -2.55 -10.93 -3.02
CA ALA A 105 -3.71 -11.19 -3.89
C ALA A 105 -3.26 -11.27 -5.36
N ASN A 106 -4.04 -11.97 -6.17
CA ASN A 106 -3.81 -12.03 -7.61
C ASN A 106 -3.86 -10.61 -8.21
N HIS A 107 -2.75 -10.13 -8.78
CA HIS A 107 -2.62 -8.78 -9.32
C HIS A 107 -3.54 -8.49 -10.51
N HIS A 108 -4.05 -9.51 -11.21
CA HIS A 108 -5.05 -9.34 -12.27
C HIS A 108 -6.46 -9.03 -11.72
N ILE A 109 -6.71 -9.37 -10.46
CA ILE A 109 -8.00 -9.14 -9.78
C ILE A 109 -7.88 -8.01 -8.77
N SER A 110 -6.79 -7.97 -8.02
CA SER A 110 -6.48 -6.92 -7.04
C SER A 110 -5.19 -6.20 -7.45
N PRO A 111 -5.21 -5.38 -8.51
CA PRO A 111 -4.03 -4.68 -8.99
C PRO A 111 -3.60 -3.54 -8.07
N GLY A 112 -4.53 -2.94 -7.34
CA GLY A 112 -4.29 -1.79 -6.49
C GLY A 112 -3.39 -2.12 -5.31
N LYS A 113 -2.20 -1.49 -5.29
CA LYS A 113 -1.21 -1.55 -4.21
C LYS A 113 -0.89 -0.13 -3.81
N LYS A 114 -1.29 0.24 -2.62
CA LYS A 114 -1.16 1.61 -2.16
C LYS A 114 -0.92 1.63 -0.66
N GLN A 115 -0.13 2.58 -0.22
CA GLN A 115 0.04 2.86 1.20
C GLN A 115 -0.30 4.31 1.49
N TRP A 116 -0.82 4.57 2.68
CA TRP A 116 -1.13 5.90 3.13
C TRP A 116 -0.76 6.08 4.61
N THR A 117 -0.24 7.24 4.94
CA THR A 117 0.10 7.62 6.31
C THR A 117 -0.11 9.11 6.54
N TRP A 118 -0.36 9.49 7.79
CA TRP A 118 -0.32 10.89 8.23
C TRP A 118 1.09 11.48 8.22
N GLY A 119 2.11 10.64 8.12
CA GLY A 119 3.52 11.03 8.22
C GLY A 119 3.96 11.27 9.67
N ASN A 120 5.27 11.38 9.87
CA ASN A 120 5.87 11.48 11.21
C ASN A 120 6.24 12.92 11.65
N GLY A 121 5.74 13.94 10.93
CA GLY A 121 5.84 15.32 11.37
C GLY A 121 4.77 15.69 12.41
N ASP A 122 4.82 16.91 12.93
CA ASP A 122 3.93 17.35 14.02
C ASP A 122 2.45 17.27 13.67
N PHE A 123 2.10 17.60 12.41
CA PHE A 123 0.71 17.49 11.93
C PHE A 123 0.22 16.04 11.96
N GLY A 124 1.00 15.09 11.45
CA GLY A 124 0.67 13.66 11.48
C GLY A 124 0.52 13.15 12.90
N ARG A 125 1.46 13.45 13.77
CA ARG A 125 1.42 13.06 15.20
C ARG A 125 0.21 13.63 15.94
N ALA A 126 -0.25 14.83 15.57
CA ALA A 126 -1.48 15.39 16.14
C ALA A 126 -2.71 14.58 15.74
N TRP A 127 -2.78 14.14 14.47
CA TRP A 127 -3.87 13.29 14.00
C TRP A 127 -3.80 11.87 14.57
N ASP A 128 -2.63 11.28 14.68
CA ASP A 128 -2.45 9.97 15.30
C ASP A 128 -3.05 9.96 16.72
N ARG A 129 -2.73 10.96 17.55
CA ARG A 129 -3.30 11.08 18.90
C ARG A 129 -4.82 11.20 18.93
N ASN A 130 -5.44 11.76 17.88
CA ASN A 130 -6.89 11.90 17.81
C ASN A 130 -7.61 10.64 17.28
N LEU A 131 -6.91 9.81 16.51
CA LEU A 131 -7.51 8.68 15.80
C LEU A 131 -7.19 7.33 16.41
N THR A 132 -6.05 7.19 17.08
CA THR A 132 -5.55 5.91 17.57
C THR A 132 -5.36 5.88 19.09
N ASP A 133 -5.76 6.93 19.79
CA ASP A 133 -5.57 7.08 21.23
C ASP A 133 -4.09 6.85 21.62
N GLU A 134 -3.78 5.72 22.28
CA GLU A 134 -2.43 5.34 22.71
C GLU A 134 -1.71 4.39 21.74
N ASP A 135 -2.37 3.90 20.67
CA ASP A 135 -1.80 2.93 19.73
C ASP A 135 -0.73 3.54 18.80
N GLY A 136 -0.69 4.88 18.70
CA GLY A 136 0.36 5.59 17.97
C GLY A 136 0.16 5.64 16.45
N PRO A 137 1.22 5.97 15.70
CA PRO A 137 1.14 6.17 14.27
C PRO A 137 0.95 4.87 13.49
N TYR A 138 0.35 4.98 12.30
CA TYR A 138 0.07 3.85 11.44
C TYR A 138 0.29 4.16 9.96
N ILE A 139 0.41 3.10 9.17
CA ILE A 139 0.28 3.10 7.72
C ILE A 139 -0.91 2.22 7.34
N GLU A 140 -1.72 2.69 6.39
CA GLU A 140 -2.73 1.88 5.75
C GLU A 140 -2.10 1.09 4.59
N LEU A 141 -2.26 -0.24 4.62
CA LEU A 141 -1.96 -1.12 3.50
C LEU A 141 -3.22 -1.20 2.64
N MET A 142 -3.27 -0.43 1.56
CA MET A 142 -4.48 -0.23 0.78
C MET A 142 -4.49 -1.12 -0.46
N ALA A 143 -5.35 -2.14 -0.45
CA ALA A 143 -5.45 -3.12 -1.51
C ALA A 143 -6.74 -2.95 -2.33
N GLY A 144 -6.58 -2.51 -3.58
CA GLY A 144 -7.69 -2.25 -4.50
C GLY A 144 -8.11 -3.48 -5.28
N VAL A 145 -9.41 -3.71 -5.41
CA VAL A 145 -10.01 -4.84 -6.12
C VAL A 145 -10.63 -4.35 -7.41
N TYR A 146 -10.18 -4.89 -8.53
CA TYR A 146 -10.56 -4.49 -9.90
C TYR A 146 -10.29 -3.02 -10.23
N THR A 147 -9.39 -2.39 -9.48
CA THR A 147 -8.97 -1.01 -9.69
C THR A 147 -7.51 -0.83 -9.25
N GLU A 148 -6.77 0.01 -9.94
CA GLU A 148 -5.37 0.33 -9.62
C GLU A 148 -5.25 1.52 -8.68
N ASN A 149 -6.23 2.42 -8.67
CA ASN A 149 -6.22 3.59 -7.80
C ASN A 149 -7.64 4.05 -7.46
N GLN A 150 -7.80 4.63 -6.30
CA GLN A 150 -8.90 5.56 -6.04
C GLN A 150 -8.63 6.88 -6.79
N PRO A 151 -9.62 7.54 -7.39
CA PRO A 151 -11.05 7.25 -7.41
C PRO A 151 -11.53 6.46 -8.64
N ASP A 152 -10.73 5.57 -9.19
CA ASP A 152 -11.11 4.82 -10.39
C ASP A 152 -12.14 3.75 -10.04
N PHE A 153 -13.35 3.91 -10.51
CA PHE A 153 -14.45 2.97 -10.31
C PHE A 153 -14.40 1.82 -11.30
N THR A 154 -14.87 0.66 -10.87
CA THR A 154 -15.12 -0.50 -11.72
C THR A 154 -16.62 -0.70 -11.92
N TRP A 155 -16.99 -1.38 -12.99
CA TRP A 155 -18.36 -1.64 -13.36
C TRP A 155 -18.72 -3.12 -13.20
N LEU A 156 -19.92 -3.36 -12.71
CA LEU A 156 -20.63 -4.63 -12.80
C LEU A 156 -21.74 -4.48 -13.84
N GLN A 157 -21.72 -5.32 -14.86
CA GLN A 157 -22.80 -5.38 -15.82
C GLN A 157 -24.09 -5.89 -15.17
N PRO A 158 -25.28 -5.73 -15.80
CA PRO A 158 -26.51 -6.31 -15.30
C PRO A 158 -26.33 -7.79 -14.97
N TYR A 159 -26.71 -8.19 -13.76
CA TYR A 159 -26.63 -9.57 -13.25
C TYR A 159 -25.22 -10.16 -13.18
N GLU A 160 -24.16 -9.35 -13.37
CA GLU A 160 -22.78 -9.79 -13.24
C GLU A 160 -22.39 -10.04 -11.79
N GLU A 161 -21.57 -11.04 -11.58
CA GLU A 161 -20.89 -11.34 -10.32
C GLU A 161 -19.38 -11.33 -10.52
N LYS A 162 -18.66 -10.65 -9.62
CA LYS A 162 -17.19 -10.66 -9.52
C LYS A 162 -16.77 -11.20 -8.17
N SER A 163 -15.79 -12.07 -8.14
CA SER A 163 -15.26 -12.60 -6.89
C SER A 163 -13.75 -12.36 -6.77
N PHE A 164 -13.28 -12.22 -5.51
CA PHE A 164 -11.88 -12.00 -5.21
C PHE A 164 -11.47 -12.67 -3.90
N VAL A 165 -10.18 -12.88 -3.75
CA VAL A 165 -9.57 -13.37 -2.51
C VAL A 165 -8.35 -12.52 -2.22
N GLN A 166 -8.25 -12.07 -0.97
CA GLN A 166 -7.09 -11.35 -0.44
C GLN A 166 -6.62 -12.08 0.82
N TYR A 167 -5.31 -12.08 1.04
CA TYR A 167 -4.67 -12.64 2.23
C TYR A 167 -3.87 -11.54 2.92
N PHE A 168 -3.92 -11.53 4.25
CA PHE A 168 -3.07 -10.70 5.09
C PHE A 168 -2.20 -11.65 5.92
N LEU A 169 -0.89 -11.59 5.69
CA LEU A 169 0.06 -12.57 6.18
C LEU A 169 1.07 -11.88 7.11
N PRO A 170 0.96 -12.06 8.43
CA PRO A 170 2.04 -11.67 9.34
C PRO A 170 3.27 -12.57 9.11
N TYR A 171 4.47 -11.98 9.19
CA TYR A 171 5.71 -12.73 9.03
C TYR A 171 6.82 -12.17 9.91
N ARG A 172 7.88 -12.95 10.13
CA ARG A 172 9.03 -12.57 10.94
C ARG A 172 10.34 -13.07 10.34
N GLU A 173 11.45 -12.41 10.75
CA GLU A 173 12.84 -12.84 10.50
C GLU A 173 13.20 -13.00 9.01
N LEU A 174 12.45 -12.39 8.11
CA LEU A 174 12.66 -12.54 6.67
C LEU A 174 13.17 -11.25 6.01
N GLY A 175 13.04 -10.10 6.68
CA GLY A 175 13.40 -8.80 6.10
C GLY A 175 12.42 -8.32 5.02
N VAL A 176 12.92 -7.52 4.10
CA VAL A 176 12.13 -6.94 3.01
C VAL A 176 11.85 -7.99 1.94
N VAL A 177 10.63 -8.48 1.88
CA VAL A 177 10.19 -9.53 0.97
C VAL A 177 10.33 -9.08 -0.49
N LYS A 178 10.88 -9.95 -1.34
CA LYS A 178 11.07 -9.72 -2.78
C LYS A 178 10.06 -10.46 -3.64
N ASN A 179 9.44 -11.52 -3.11
CA ASN A 179 8.32 -12.19 -3.76
C ASN A 179 7.43 -12.86 -2.71
N ALA A 180 6.15 -12.95 -2.98
CA ALA A 180 5.19 -13.56 -2.07
C ALA A 180 4.02 -14.23 -2.81
N SER A 181 3.62 -15.36 -2.28
CA SER A 181 2.35 -16.02 -2.55
C SER A 181 1.60 -16.26 -1.24
N ARG A 182 0.41 -16.83 -1.29
CA ARG A 182 -0.33 -17.23 -0.08
C ARG A 182 0.47 -18.18 0.82
N ASP A 183 1.27 -19.05 0.23
CA ASP A 183 1.91 -20.17 0.92
C ASP A 183 3.44 -20.02 1.06
N LEU A 184 4.05 -19.02 0.41
CA LEU A 184 5.49 -18.81 0.41
C LEU A 184 5.83 -17.32 0.35
N LEU A 185 6.69 -16.90 1.27
CA LEU A 185 7.34 -15.58 1.28
C LEU A 185 8.82 -15.75 1.02
N MET A 186 9.43 -14.89 0.22
CA MET A 186 10.82 -15.01 -0.17
C MET A 186 11.54 -13.67 -0.10
N ASN A 187 12.70 -13.68 0.51
CA ASN A 187 13.69 -12.62 0.43
C ASN A 187 15.02 -13.23 -0.06
N ILE A 188 15.58 -12.67 -1.12
CA ILE A 188 16.89 -13.04 -1.66
C ILE A 188 17.71 -11.76 -1.74
N GLU A 189 18.80 -11.72 -0.99
CA GLU A 189 19.77 -10.64 -1.04
C GLU A 189 21.03 -11.15 -1.77
N PRO A 190 21.62 -10.37 -2.69
CA PRO A 190 22.91 -10.72 -3.27
C PRO A 190 23.99 -10.66 -2.18
N GLU A 191 24.95 -11.56 -2.26
CA GLU A 191 26.15 -11.55 -1.41
C GLU A 191 27.11 -10.42 -1.82
#